data_04200c16ea3f009a670a1af683e4fb3b
#
_entry.id   04200c16ea3f009a670a1af683e4fb3b
#
_cell.length_a   1.000
_cell.length_b   1.000
_cell.length_c   1.000
_cell.angle_alpha   90.00
_cell.angle_beta   90.00
_cell.angle_gamma   90.00
#
_symmetry.space_group_name_H-M   'P 1'
#
loop_
_entity.id
_entity.type
_entity.pdbx_description
1 polymer ?
#
loop_
_entity_poly.entity_id
_entity_poly.type
_entity_poly.pdbx_seq_one_letter_code
_entity_poly.pdbx_strand_id
1 'polypeptide(L)'
;MRVKNEIWIATGLRTPFAKAEKELKNVSALDMSKEVLNKMVEKAKAKPDFVIWGTVVPTLKYSNIAREVVMDSNLKEETISFSTVLACSSSLLAAIE
;
A
#
# COMPACT_ATOMS: atom_id res chain seq x y z
N MET A 1 18.68 -9.22 10.17
CA MET A 1 17.77 -10.35 9.82
C MET A 1 18.41 -11.21 8.75
N ARG A 2 18.35 -12.51 8.91
CA ARG A 2 18.90 -13.44 7.93
C ARG A 2 17.77 -14.05 7.10
N VAL A 3 17.85 -13.91 5.78
CA VAL A 3 16.86 -14.45 4.85
C VAL A 3 17.40 -15.76 4.30
N LYS A 4 16.64 -16.85 4.46
CA LYS A 4 17.05 -18.18 3.99
C LYS A 4 16.67 -18.45 2.53
N ASN A 5 15.64 -17.78 2.01
CA ASN A 5 15.15 -17.93 0.65
C ASN A 5 15.43 -16.68 -0.16
N GLU A 6 15.54 -16.85 -1.48
CA GLU A 6 15.64 -15.70 -2.37
C GLU A 6 14.36 -14.88 -2.34
N ILE A 7 14.52 -13.58 -2.20
CA ILE A 7 13.41 -12.62 -2.23
C ILE A 7 13.73 -11.58 -3.30
N TRP A 8 12.77 -11.33 -4.17
CA TRP A 8 12.94 -10.44 -5.31
C TRP A 8 12.05 -9.21 -5.19
N ILE A 9 12.60 -8.05 -5.53
CA ILE A 9 11.81 -6.84 -5.77
C ILE A 9 11.54 -6.82 -7.26
N ALA A 10 10.29 -7.09 -7.65
CA ALA A 10 9.93 -7.24 -9.04
C ALA A 10 9.63 -5.91 -9.74
N THR A 11 8.95 -5.00 -9.06
CA THR A 11 8.54 -3.72 -9.66
C THR A 11 8.14 -2.73 -8.57
N GLY A 12 7.90 -1.49 -8.97
CA GLY A 12 7.46 -0.44 -8.07
C GLY A 12 6.66 0.63 -8.80
N LEU A 13 5.82 1.34 -8.05
CA LEU A 13 5.04 2.48 -8.53
C LEU A 13 4.89 3.49 -7.39
N ARG A 14 4.66 4.72 -7.75
CA ARG A 14 4.32 5.79 -6.80
C ARG A 14 3.36 6.79 -7.43
N THR A 15 2.68 7.55 -6.58
CA THR A 15 1.95 8.73 -7.03
C THR A 15 2.93 9.87 -7.30
N PRO A 16 2.52 10.91 -8.05
CA PRO A 16 3.36 12.09 -8.26
C PRO A 16 3.67 12.79 -6.94
N PHE A 17 4.83 13.40 -6.86
CA PHE A 17 5.14 14.33 -5.78
C PHE A 17 4.38 15.62 -6.04
N ALA A 18 3.62 16.08 -5.06
CA ALA A 18 2.82 17.28 -5.16
C ALA A 18 2.97 18.11 -3.89
N LYS A 19 2.92 19.44 -4.05
CA LYS A 19 2.93 20.34 -2.93
C LYS A 19 1.63 20.23 -2.14
N ALA A 20 1.70 20.35 -0.83
CA ALA A 20 0.52 20.36 0.03
C ALA A 20 -0.48 21.42 -0.46
N GLU A 21 -1.77 21.06 -0.42
CA GLU A 21 -2.88 21.94 -0.82
C GLU A 21 -2.87 22.33 -2.32
N LYS A 22 -2.16 21.58 -3.17
CA LYS A 22 -2.12 21.84 -4.62
C LYS A 22 -2.84 20.71 -5.37
N GLU A 23 -2.16 20.02 -6.29
CA GLU A 23 -2.81 19.10 -7.25
C GLU A 23 -3.53 17.92 -6.58
N LEU A 24 -3.04 17.46 -5.44
CA LEU A 24 -3.61 16.29 -4.73
C LEU A 24 -4.44 16.68 -3.51
N LYS A 25 -4.80 17.94 -3.33
CA LYS A 25 -5.49 18.40 -2.11
C LYS A 25 -6.84 17.72 -1.87
N ASN A 26 -7.55 17.31 -2.91
CA ASN A 26 -8.86 16.66 -2.82
C ASN A 26 -8.79 15.14 -2.98
N VAL A 27 -7.59 14.57 -2.95
CA VAL A 27 -7.38 13.13 -3.10
C VAL A 27 -7.00 12.54 -1.74
N SER A 28 -7.79 11.60 -1.26
CA SER A 28 -7.51 10.95 0.03
C SER A 28 -6.38 9.93 -0.09
N ALA A 29 -5.81 9.56 1.07
CA ALA A 29 -4.82 8.48 1.12
C ALA A 29 -5.41 7.17 0.60
N LEU A 30 -6.67 6.89 0.90
CA LEU A 30 -7.36 5.71 0.40
C LEU A 30 -7.47 5.71 -1.12
N ASP A 31 -7.86 6.84 -1.70
CA ASP A 31 -7.99 6.98 -3.17
C ASP A 31 -6.65 6.79 -3.87
N MET A 32 -5.58 7.41 -3.36
CA MET A 32 -4.24 7.25 -3.90
C MET A 32 -3.75 5.81 -3.78
N SER A 33 -4.00 5.19 -2.64
CA SER A 33 -3.60 3.80 -2.37
C SER A 33 -4.31 2.83 -3.28
N LYS A 34 -5.61 3.00 -3.47
CA LYS A 34 -6.40 2.17 -4.37
C LYS A 34 -5.89 2.26 -5.81
N GLU A 35 -5.62 3.46 -6.27
CA GLU A 35 -5.11 3.69 -7.63
C GLU A 35 -3.75 3.03 -7.83
N VAL A 36 -2.83 3.20 -6.89
CA VAL A 36 -1.50 2.58 -6.94
C VAL A 36 -1.61 1.06 -6.93
N LEU A 37 -2.44 0.50 -6.06
CA LEU A 37 -2.61 -0.95 -5.97
C LEU A 37 -3.16 -1.53 -7.27
N ASN A 38 -4.20 -0.93 -7.84
CA ASN A 38 -4.78 -1.40 -9.09
C ASN A 38 -3.77 -1.34 -10.24
N LYS A 39 -3.03 -0.23 -10.35
CA LYS A 39 -2.00 -0.07 -11.37
C LYS A 39 -0.84 -1.04 -11.17
N MET A 40 -0.47 -1.33 -9.93
CA MET A 40 0.60 -2.27 -9.62
C MET A 40 0.21 -3.69 -10.03
N VAL A 41 -1.00 -4.12 -9.72
CA VAL A 41 -1.52 -5.44 -10.11
C VAL A 41 -1.55 -5.57 -11.63
N GLU A 42 -1.98 -4.53 -12.32
CA GLU A 42 -1.98 -4.48 -13.78
C GLU A 42 -0.57 -4.58 -14.35
N LYS A 43 0.39 -3.82 -13.79
CA LYS A 43 1.78 -3.80 -14.24
C LYS A 43 2.48 -5.15 -13.99
N ALA A 44 2.25 -5.75 -12.83
CA ALA A 44 2.85 -7.03 -12.47
C ALA A 44 2.20 -8.22 -13.16
N LYS A 45 0.99 -8.05 -13.69
CA LYS A 45 0.18 -9.11 -14.30
C LYS A 45 -0.04 -10.30 -13.37
N ALA A 46 -0.12 -10.03 -12.07
CA ALA A 46 -0.30 -11.03 -11.04
C ALA A 46 -1.06 -10.42 -9.87
N LYS A 47 -1.81 -11.25 -9.15
CA LYS A 47 -2.52 -10.83 -7.94
C LYS A 47 -1.71 -11.23 -6.73
N PRO A 48 -1.54 -10.33 -5.75
CA PRO A 48 -0.79 -10.65 -4.55
C PRO A 48 -1.59 -11.56 -3.61
N ASP A 49 -0.87 -12.37 -2.83
CA ASP A 49 -1.46 -13.13 -1.75
C ASP A 49 -1.59 -12.27 -0.49
N PHE A 50 -0.68 -11.32 -0.32
CA PHE A 50 -0.64 -10.41 0.82
C PHE A 50 -0.51 -8.97 0.35
N VAL A 51 -1.21 -8.08 1.04
CA VAL A 51 -1.03 -6.64 0.90
C VAL A 51 -0.65 -6.08 2.27
N ILE A 52 0.56 -5.56 2.36
CA ILE A 52 1.07 -4.95 3.58
C ILE A 52 1.28 -3.46 3.31
N TRP A 53 0.62 -2.61 4.08
CA TRP A 53 0.57 -1.17 3.81
C TRP A 53 1.14 -0.39 4.99
N GLY A 54 2.17 0.39 4.72
CA GLY A 54 2.72 1.30 5.72
C GLY A 54 1.95 2.61 5.77
N THR A 55 1.60 3.06 6.97
CA THR A 55 0.99 4.36 7.17
C THR A 55 1.68 5.10 8.31
N VAL A 56 1.98 6.37 8.11
CA VAL A 56 2.70 7.17 9.11
C VAL A 56 1.73 7.71 10.15
N VAL A 57 0.60 8.25 9.70
CA VAL A 57 -0.41 8.85 10.58
C VAL A 57 -1.73 8.11 10.35
N PRO A 58 -2.11 7.20 11.27
CA PRO A 58 -3.40 6.53 11.17
C PRO A 58 -4.55 7.53 11.25
N THR A 59 -5.60 7.28 10.51
CA THR A 59 -6.81 8.09 10.56
C THR A 59 -7.87 7.39 11.41
N LEU A 60 -8.74 8.18 12.02
CA LEU A 60 -9.87 7.65 12.79
C LEU A 60 -10.91 6.95 11.91
N LYS A 61 -10.87 7.16 10.60
CA LYS A 61 -11.80 6.54 9.66
C LYS A 61 -11.54 5.07 9.41
N TYR A 62 -10.25 4.64 9.50
CA TYR A 62 -9.87 3.28 9.14
C TYR A 62 -8.95 2.69 10.21
N SER A 63 -9.35 1.59 10.80
CA SER A 63 -8.49 0.85 11.73
C SER A 63 -7.38 0.10 11.00
N ASN A 64 -7.65 -0.31 9.75
CA ASN A 64 -6.70 -1.03 8.90
C ASN A 64 -6.85 -0.54 7.47
N ILE A 65 -6.04 0.45 7.10
CA ILE A 65 -6.11 1.05 5.76
C ILE A 65 -5.81 0.02 4.66
N ALA A 66 -4.91 -0.93 4.89
CA ALA A 66 -4.60 -1.97 3.91
C ALA A 66 -5.86 -2.76 3.54
N ARG A 67 -6.67 -3.11 4.53
CA ARG A 67 -7.92 -3.83 4.30
C ARG A 67 -8.91 -2.99 3.50
N GLU A 68 -9.03 -1.71 3.84
CA GLU A 68 -9.90 -0.78 3.10
C GLU A 68 -9.47 -0.63 1.64
N VAL A 69 -8.16 -0.55 1.41
CA VAL A 69 -7.59 -0.45 0.05
C VAL A 69 -7.93 -1.72 -0.76
N VAL A 70 -7.75 -2.90 -0.16
CA VAL A 70 -8.06 -4.18 -0.82
C VAL A 70 -9.54 -4.30 -1.13
N MET A 71 -10.41 -3.98 -0.16
CA MET A 71 -11.87 -4.05 -0.34
C MET A 71 -12.36 -3.10 -1.42
N ASP A 72 -11.72 -1.94 -1.55
CA ASP A 72 -12.10 -0.89 -2.50
C ASP A 72 -11.39 -1.05 -3.86
N SER A 73 -10.51 -2.02 -3.98
CA SER A 73 -9.74 -2.30 -5.19
C SER A 73 -10.39 -3.40 -6.04
N ASN A 74 -9.70 -3.77 -7.12
CA ASN A 74 -10.12 -4.88 -7.98
C ASN A 74 -9.64 -6.25 -7.46
N LEU A 75 -9.00 -6.29 -6.29
CA LEU A 75 -8.57 -7.54 -5.67
C LEU A 75 -9.73 -8.23 -4.97
N LYS A 76 -9.60 -9.54 -4.79
CA LYS A 76 -10.61 -10.34 -4.10
C LYS A 76 -10.55 -10.11 -2.59
N GLU A 77 -11.70 -10.26 -1.93
CA GLU A 77 -11.83 -10.06 -0.48
C GLU A 77 -10.94 -11.01 0.33
N GLU A 78 -10.64 -12.19 -0.18
CA GLU A 78 -9.78 -13.16 0.51
C GLU A 78 -8.29 -12.82 0.48
N THR A 79 -7.87 -11.77 -0.24
CA THR A 79 -6.49 -11.30 -0.16
C THR A 79 -6.18 -10.83 1.25
N ILE A 80 -5.17 -11.42 1.88
CA ILE A 80 -4.78 -11.06 3.24
C ILE A 80 -4.14 -9.68 3.23
N SER A 81 -4.59 -8.82 4.13
CA SER A 81 -4.09 -7.45 4.18
C SER A 81 -4.00 -6.94 5.60
N PHE A 82 -2.90 -6.24 5.91
CA PHE A 82 -2.74 -5.57 7.19
C PHE A 82 -1.86 -4.33 7.03
N SER A 83 -2.03 -3.41 7.97
CA SER A 83 -1.28 -2.16 7.99
C SER A 83 -0.22 -2.21 9.07
N THR A 84 0.87 -1.50 8.84
CA THR A 84 1.95 -1.36 9.81
C THR A 84 2.27 0.12 9.99
N VAL A 85 2.66 0.48 11.21
CA VAL A 85 2.95 1.87 11.58
C VAL A 85 4.27 1.92 12.33
N LEU A 86 5.23 2.64 11.77
CA LEU A 86 6.51 2.91 12.42
C LEU A 86 7.00 4.30 11.99
N ALA A 87 6.17 5.30 12.23
CA ALA A 87 6.45 6.69 11.84
C ALA A 87 7.05 6.75 10.42
N CYS A 88 8.15 7.45 10.24
CA CYS A 88 8.76 7.65 8.92
C CYS A 88 9.34 6.37 8.28
N SER A 89 9.47 5.28 9.04
CA SER A 89 9.99 4.00 8.56
C SER A 89 8.89 2.98 8.23
N SER A 90 7.63 3.39 8.19
CA SER A 90 6.49 2.49 8.02
C SER A 90 6.57 1.65 6.74
N SER A 91 6.91 2.26 5.61
CA SER A 91 6.98 1.54 4.35
C SER A 91 8.15 0.55 4.30
N LEU A 92 9.26 0.89 4.94
CA LEU A 92 10.40 -0.03 5.06
C LEU A 92 10.04 -1.23 5.93
N LEU A 93 9.34 -1.00 7.03
CA LEU A 93 8.84 -2.09 7.89
C LEU A 93 7.87 -2.98 7.12
N ALA A 94 6.96 -2.40 6.35
CA ALA A 94 6.03 -3.16 5.50
C ALA A 94 6.79 -4.07 4.52
N ALA A 95 7.87 -3.57 3.93
CA ALA A 95 8.68 -4.35 3.01
C ALA A 95 9.44 -5.49 3.69
N ILE A 96 9.82 -5.33 4.96
CA ILE A 96 10.51 -6.37 5.74
C ILE A 96 9.54 -7.49 6.13
N GLU A 97 8.33 -7.14 6.45
CA GLU A 97 7.30 -8.10 6.85
C GLU A 97 6.84 -8.94 5.67
#